data_7d2c9dff491fc1d96cb2336a3c229f06
#
_entry.id   7d2c9dff491fc1d96cb2336a3c229f06
#
_cell.length_a   1.000
_cell.length_b   1.000
_cell.length_c   1.000
_cell.angle_alpha   90.00
_cell.angle_beta   90.00
_cell.angle_gamma   90.00
#
_symmetry.space_group_name_H-M   'P 1'
#
loop_
_entity.id
_entity.type
_entity.pdbx_description
1 polymer ?
#
loop_
_entity_poly.entity_id
_entity_poly.type
_entity_poly.pdbx_seq_one_letter_code
_entity_poly.pdbx_strand_id
1 'polypeptide(L)'
;MGETIDASFIILRVVLVLVCLVLQAVLYGWGLNISHKAAYDTLLRLRTALQKRRKAHKAIIITAENGTSPKQKLCELADIAELSESVIFCTTLKKDGVLDIMSEDLDHLPYDASCLTSQLPFHGMYAEHSFQDLLERKIYTYNALSACISYLGAYLGYTSYAAAANDADIVRLTDIARRQ
;
A
#
# COMPACT_ATOMS: atom_id res chain seq x y z
N MET A 1 4.84 53.14 -12.37
CA MET A 1 5.71 52.44 -13.33
C MET A 1 5.31 50.98 -13.27
N GLY A 2 4.48 50.53 -14.21
CA GLY A 2 4.08 49.12 -14.31
C GLY A 2 5.19 48.38 -15.06
N GLU A 3 5.81 47.39 -14.42
CA GLU A 3 6.69 46.48 -15.13
C GLU A 3 5.85 45.67 -16.15
N THR A 4 6.11 45.92 -17.42
CA THR A 4 5.59 45.09 -18.50
C THR A 4 6.29 43.74 -18.39
N ILE A 5 5.57 42.73 -17.88
CA ILE A 5 6.06 41.35 -17.84
C ILE A 5 6.30 40.94 -19.29
N ASP A 6 7.55 40.60 -19.61
CA ASP A 6 7.94 40.17 -20.96
C ASP A 6 7.20 38.89 -21.34
N ALA A 7 6.39 38.95 -22.38
CA ALA A 7 5.60 37.80 -22.90
C ALA A 7 6.52 36.62 -23.22
N SER A 8 7.72 36.84 -23.68
CA SER A 8 8.73 35.80 -23.96
C SER A 8 9.09 35.00 -22.71
N PHE A 9 9.16 35.67 -21.55
CA PHE A 9 9.49 35.05 -20.28
C PHE A 9 8.34 34.16 -19.76
N ILE A 10 7.09 34.58 -19.99
CA ILE A 10 5.90 33.77 -19.66
C ILE A 10 5.84 32.54 -20.56
N ILE A 11 6.04 32.70 -21.87
CA ILE A 11 6.01 31.62 -22.84
C ILE A 11 7.08 30.58 -22.49
N LEU A 12 8.33 31.01 -22.18
CA LEU A 12 9.41 30.11 -21.80
C LEU A 12 9.06 29.29 -20.56
N ARG A 13 8.44 29.89 -19.53
CA ARG A 13 8.02 29.17 -18.31
C ARG A 13 6.91 28.15 -18.62
N VAL A 14 5.92 28.52 -19.40
CA VAL A 14 4.84 27.61 -19.79
C VAL A 14 5.39 26.43 -20.58
N VAL A 15 6.27 26.67 -21.53
CA VAL A 15 6.91 25.57 -22.30
C VAL A 15 7.74 24.67 -21.39
N LEU A 16 8.51 25.22 -20.46
CA LEU A 16 9.31 24.41 -19.52
C LEU A 16 8.43 23.52 -18.64
N VAL A 17 7.32 24.04 -18.11
CA VAL A 17 6.36 23.29 -17.30
C VAL A 17 5.74 22.14 -18.13
N LEU A 18 5.32 22.43 -19.37
CA LEU A 18 4.76 21.41 -20.25
C LEU A 18 5.77 20.31 -20.58
N VAL A 19 7.04 20.65 -20.85
CA VAL A 19 8.11 19.67 -21.07
C VAL A 19 8.34 18.80 -19.83
N CYS A 20 8.37 19.39 -18.63
CA CYS A 20 8.51 18.64 -17.39
C CYS A 20 7.33 17.67 -17.17
N LEU A 21 6.08 18.08 -17.42
CA LEU A 21 4.90 17.24 -17.30
C LEU A 21 4.91 16.06 -18.30
N VAL A 22 5.32 16.31 -19.54
CA VAL A 22 5.47 15.26 -20.55
C VAL A 22 6.55 14.27 -20.16
N LEU A 23 7.72 14.74 -19.69
CA LEU A 23 8.78 13.87 -19.20
C LEU A 23 8.34 13.01 -18.02
N GLN A 24 7.63 13.60 -17.05
CA GLN A 24 7.07 12.84 -15.93
C GLN A 24 6.08 11.77 -16.40
N ALA A 25 5.18 12.10 -17.32
CA ALA A 25 4.22 11.14 -17.87
C ALA A 25 4.90 9.98 -18.61
N VAL A 26 5.96 10.27 -19.39
CA VAL A 26 6.76 9.26 -20.09
C VAL A 26 7.51 8.35 -19.12
N LEU A 27 8.19 8.94 -18.11
CA LEU A 27 8.93 8.18 -17.10
C LEU A 27 7.99 7.32 -16.24
N TYR A 28 6.83 7.86 -15.88
CA TYR A 28 5.80 7.13 -15.15
C TYR A 28 5.24 5.97 -15.98
N GLY A 29 4.88 6.21 -17.25
CA GLY A 29 4.40 5.18 -18.16
C GLY A 29 5.45 4.08 -18.42
N TRP A 30 6.73 4.46 -18.52
CA TRP A 30 7.83 3.49 -18.68
C TRP A 30 8.06 2.68 -17.40
N GLY A 31 8.04 3.33 -16.22
CA GLY A 31 8.14 2.66 -14.92
C GLY A 31 7.00 1.68 -14.68
N LEU A 32 5.76 2.06 -15.00
CA LEU A 32 4.61 1.17 -14.94
C LEU A 32 4.76 -0.05 -15.87
N ASN A 33 5.24 0.15 -17.10
CA ASN A 33 5.42 -0.94 -18.07
C ASN A 33 6.47 -1.97 -17.57
N ILE A 34 7.58 -1.50 -17.02
CA ILE A 34 8.61 -2.38 -16.42
C ILE A 34 8.02 -3.13 -15.21
N SER A 35 7.28 -2.45 -14.35
CA SER A 35 6.62 -3.06 -13.18
C SER A 35 5.61 -4.13 -13.59
N HIS A 36 4.78 -3.85 -14.59
CA HIS A 36 3.81 -4.81 -15.13
C HIS A 36 4.49 -6.04 -15.72
N LYS A 37 5.55 -5.87 -16.48
CA LYS A 37 6.30 -7.01 -17.05
C LYS A 37 6.91 -7.89 -15.96
N ALA A 38 7.57 -7.29 -14.96
CA ALA A 38 8.15 -8.03 -13.84
C ALA A 38 7.09 -8.78 -13.02
N ALA A 39 5.94 -8.15 -12.79
CA ALA A 39 4.81 -8.78 -12.12
C ALA A 39 4.26 -9.96 -12.93
N TYR A 40 4.08 -9.80 -14.23
CA TYR A 40 3.62 -10.87 -15.12
C TYR A 40 4.59 -12.06 -15.17
N ASP A 41 5.89 -11.82 -15.30
CA ASP A 41 6.92 -12.86 -15.31
C ASP A 41 6.93 -13.62 -13.97
N THR A 42 6.74 -12.94 -12.85
CA THR A 42 6.63 -13.54 -11.52
C THR A 42 5.39 -14.43 -11.41
N LEU A 43 4.26 -13.95 -11.89
CA LEU A 43 3.00 -14.69 -11.92
C LEU A 43 3.11 -15.98 -12.74
N LEU A 44 3.74 -15.91 -13.91
CA LEU A 44 3.97 -17.05 -14.78
C LEU A 44 4.89 -18.10 -14.14
N ARG A 45 5.95 -17.68 -13.46
CA ARG A 45 6.83 -18.58 -12.68
C ARG A 45 6.09 -19.26 -11.55
N LEU A 46 5.27 -18.50 -10.80
CA LEU A 46 4.45 -19.03 -9.71
C LEU A 46 3.45 -20.06 -10.25
N ARG A 47 2.73 -19.76 -11.35
CA ARG A 47 1.81 -20.68 -12.02
C ARG A 47 2.51 -21.98 -12.40
N THR A 48 3.66 -21.88 -13.05
CA THR A 48 4.46 -23.06 -13.46
C THR A 48 4.88 -23.91 -12.27
N ALA A 49 5.29 -23.30 -11.17
CA ALA A 49 5.68 -23.99 -9.94
C ALA A 49 4.48 -24.71 -9.30
N LEU A 50 3.32 -24.04 -9.23
CA LEU A 50 2.09 -24.63 -8.69
C LEU A 50 1.57 -25.78 -9.54
N GLN A 51 1.63 -25.71 -10.86
CA GLN A 51 1.24 -26.78 -11.77
C GLN A 51 2.12 -28.04 -11.63
N LYS A 52 3.42 -27.85 -11.32
CA LYS A 52 4.35 -28.96 -11.04
C LYS A 52 4.09 -29.64 -9.69
N ARG A 53 3.32 -28.99 -8.82
CA ARG A 53 3.00 -29.51 -7.49
C ARG A 53 1.99 -30.67 -7.61
N ARG A 54 2.47 -31.89 -7.43
CA ARG A 54 1.63 -33.13 -7.44
C ARG A 54 0.92 -33.32 -6.09
N LYS A 55 -0.03 -32.47 -5.75
CA LYS A 55 -0.83 -32.64 -4.52
C LYS A 55 -2.33 -32.63 -4.85
N ALA A 56 -3.09 -33.39 -4.08
CA ALA A 56 -4.53 -33.54 -4.26
C ALA A 56 -5.32 -32.24 -4.00
N HIS A 57 -4.76 -31.34 -3.19
CA HIS A 57 -5.43 -30.10 -2.82
C HIS A 57 -4.79 -28.88 -3.50
N LYS A 58 -5.60 -27.90 -3.83
CA LYS A 58 -5.13 -26.60 -4.31
C LYS A 58 -4.16 -25.97 -3.31
N ALA A 59 -3.22 -25.19 -3.80
CA ALA A 59 -2.43 -24.34 -2.94
C ALA A 59 -3.29 -23.18 -2.44
N ILE A 60 -3.03 -22.71 -1.24
CA ILE A 60 -3.61 -21.48 -0.71
C ILE A 60 -2.57 -20.39 -0.86
N ILE A 61 -2.94 -19.26 -1.46
CA ILE A 61 -2.10 -18.07 -1.62
C ILE A 61 -2.81 -16.93 -0.92
N ILE A 62 -2.10 -16.30 0.03
CA ILE A 62 -2.60 -15.16 0.78
C ILE A 62 -1.75 -13.96 0.42
N THR A 63 -2.37 -12.92 -0.13
CA THR A 63 -1.70 -11.64 -0.37
C THR A 63 -1.71 -10.82 0.91
N ALA A 64 -0.54 -10.53 1.45
CA ALA A 64 -0.37 -9.71 2.64
C ALA A 64 0.07 -8.29 2.23
N GLU A 65 -0.90 -7.46 1.85
CA GLU A 65 -0.65 -6.10 1.38
C GLU A 65 -1.74 -5.14 1.88
N ASN A 66 -1.37 -3.87 2.06
CA ASN A 66 -2.29 -2.80 2.51
C ASN A 66 -3.07 -2.14 1.36
N GLY A 67 -3.20 -2.78 0.23
CA GLY A 67 -3.98 -2.30 -0.91
C GLY A 67 -5.44 -2.76 -0.87
N THR A 68 -6.27 -2.13 -1.70
CA THR A 68 -7.64 -2.60 -1.94
C THR A 68 -7.63 -3.81 -2.87
N SER A 69 -8.18 -4.93 -2.42
CA SER A 69 -8.31 -6.18 -3.19
C SER A 69 -7.02 -6.69 -3.86
N PRO A 70 -5.90 -6.84 -3.14
CA PRO A 70 -4.63 -7.28 -3.72
C PRO A 70 -4.70 -8.68 -4.35
N LYS A 71 -5.61 -9.55 -3.89
CA LYS A 71 -5.83 -10.88 -4.48
C LYS A 71 -6.27 -10.84 -5.94
N GLN A 72 -6.91 -9.74 -6.38
CA GLN A 72 -7.33 -9.59 -7.79
C GLN A 72 -6.14 -9.57 -8.75
N LYS A 73 -4.98 -9.12 -8.31
CA LYS A 73 -3.73 -9.17 -9.11
C LYS A 73 -3.27 -10.61 -9.41
N LEU A 74 -3.80 -11.59 -8.67
CA LEU A 74 -3.47 -13.00 -8.81
C LEU A 74 -4.64 -13.83 -9.40
N CYS A 75 -5.69 -13.19 -9.93
CA CYS A 75 -6.90 -13.86 -10.43
C CYS A 75 -6.61 -14.95 -11.47
N GLU A 76 -5.54 -14.83 -12.25
CA GLU A 76 -5.10 -15.85 -13.22
C GLU A 76 -4.66 -17.17 -12.58
N LEU A 77 -4.47 -17.21 -11.25
CA LEU A 77 -4.12 -18.43 -10.51
C LEU A 77 -5.33 -19.11 -9.87
N ALA A 78 -6.53 -18.54 -9.98
CA ALA A 78 -7.73 -19.03 -9.29
C ALA A 78 -8.18 -20.44 -9.72
N ASP A 79 -7.77 -20.88 -10.93
CA ASP A 79 -8.03 -22.24 -11.43
C ASP A 79 -7.16 -23.30 -10.71
N ILE A 80 -5.99 -22.94 -10.22
CA ILE A 80 -4.99 -23.84 -9.62
C ILE A 80 -4.69 -23.58 -8.13
N ALA A 81 -5.16 -22.46 -7.59
CA ALA A 81 -4.97 -22.08 -6.19
C ALA A 81 -6.26 -21.46 -5.60
N GLU A 82 -6.40 -21.56 -4.28
CA GLU A 82 -7.35 -20.74 -3.53
C GLU A 82 -6.67 -19.43 -3.18
N LEU A 83 -7.33 -18.31 -3.47
CA LEU A 83 -6.77 -16.96 -3.28
C LEU A 83 -7.49 -16.29 -2.12
N SER A 84 -6.71 -15.82 -1.17
CA SER A 84 -7.18 -15.01 -0.06
C SER A 84 -6.31 -13.76 0.09
N GLU A 85 -6.72 -12.88 0.96
CA GLU A 85 -5.97 -11.67 1.29
C GLU A 85 -5.91 -11.47 2.79
N SER A 86 -4.88 -10.77 3.23
CA SER A 86 -4.63 -10.42 4.61
C SER A 86 -4.24 -8.96 4.69
N VAL A 87 -4.39 -8.38 5.86
CA VAL A 87 -4.02 -7.01 6.16
C VAL A 87 -3.05 -6.98 7.34
N ILE A 88 -1.97 -6.20 7.20
CA ILE A 88 -0.92 -6.11 8.22
C ILE A 88 -1.16 -4.86 9.07
N PHE A 89 -1.31 -5.06 10.38
CA PHE A 89 -1.49 -4.00 11.39
C PHE A 89 -0.18 -3.80 12.17
N CYS A 90 0.94 -3.65 11.46
CA CYS A 90 2.17 -3.35 12.15
C CYS A 90 3.01 -2.33 11.38
N THR A 91 3.76 -1.52 12.13
CA THR A 91 4.73 -0.57 11.61
C THR A 91 6.12 -1.18 11.67
N THR A 92 6.89 -0.99 10.62
CA THR A 92 8.27 -1.45 10.55
C THR A 92 9.22 -0.28 10.35
N LEU A 93 10.37 -0.32 11.02
CA LEU A 93 11.46 0.62 10.85
C LEU A 93 12.70 -0.12 10.37
N LYS A 94 13.30 0.38 9.30
CA LYS A 94 14.59 -0.11 8.82
C LYS A 94 15.71 0.54 9.62
N LYS A 95 16.65 -0.27 10.14
CA LYS A 95 17.90 0.23 10.70
C LYS A 95 18.92 0.48 9.59
N ASP A 96 19.57 1.63 9.61
CA ASP A 96 20.57 1.97 8.61
C ASP A 96 21.76 0.99 8.65
N GLY A 97 22.16 0.50 7.46
CA GLY A 97 23.34 -0.35 7.29
C GLY A 97 23.21 -1.80 7.76
N VAL A 98 22.02 -2.24 8.19
CA VAL A 98 21.77 -3.62 8.67
C VAL A 98 20.55 -4.20 7.93
N LEU A 99 20.51 -5.53 7.79
CA LEU A 99 19.35 -6.24 7.27
C LEU A 99 18.24 -6.39 8.31
N ASP A 100 18.47 -5.92 9.53
CA ASP A 100 17.52 -6.01 10.62
C ASP A 100 16.36 -5.02 10.42
N ILE A 101 15.17 -5.51 10.65
CA ILE A 101 13.94 -4.72 10.67
C ILE A 101 13.42 -4.71 12.11
N MET A 102 13.18 -3.53 12.65
CA MET A 102 12.47 -3.37 13.91
C MET A 102 10.99 -3.20 13.59
N SER A 103 10.14 -4.04 14.16
CA SER A 103 8.68 -3.96 13.98
C SER A 103 7.98 -3.98 15.32
N GLU A 104 6.74 -3.53 15.33
CA GLU A 104 5.82 -3.83 16.42
C GLU A 104 5.61 -5.33 16.53
N ASP A 105 5.27 -5.81 17.72
CA ASP A 105 4.94 -7.21 17.94
C ASP A 105 3.61 -7.55 17.26
N LEU A 106 3.69 -8.32 16.18
CA LEU A 106 2.54 -8.77 15.43
C LEU A 106 2.12 -10.15 15.94
N ASP A 107 1.13 -10.18 16.80
CA ASP A 107 0.62 -11.40 17.41
C ASP A 107 -0.51 -12.07 16.61
N HIS A 108 -1.09 -11.36 15.63
CA HIS A 108 -2.17 -11.87 14.81
C HIS A 108 -2.12 -11.34 13.36
N LEU A 109 -2.49 -12.20 12.43
CA LEU A 109 -2.64 -11.89 11.01
C LEU A 109 -4.06 -12.29 10.56
N PRO A 110 -5.00 -11.34 10.43
CA PRO A 110 -6.33 -11.65 9.92
C PRO A 110 -6.29 -11.95 8.43
N TYR A 111 -7.08 -12.92 7.98
CA TYR A 111 -7.20 -13.27 6.56
C TYR A 111 -8.67 -13.43 6.14
N ASP A 112 -8.97 -13.17 4.88
CA ASP A 112 -10.30 -13.35 4.30
C ASP A 112 -10.63 -14.84 4.22
N ALA A 113 -11.39 -15.33 5.21
CA ALA A 113 -11.81 -16.72 5.28
C ALA A 113 -12.93 -17.08 4.29
N SER A 114 -13.68 -16.09 3.80
CA SER A 114 -14.79 -16.32 2.86
C SER A 114 -14.35 -16.87 1.51
N CYS A 115 -13.07 -16.70 1.18
CA CYS A 115 -12.46 -17.15 -0.08
C CYS A 115 -11.82 -18.55 -0.01
N LEU A 116 -11.79 -19.17 1.17
CA LEU A 116 -11.12 -20.45 1.39
C LEU A 116 -12.14 -21.56 1.69
N THR A 117 -11.83 -22.77 1.24
CA THR A 117 -12.66 -23.96 1.52
C THR A 117 -12.45 -24.51 2.93
N SER A 118 -11.34 -24.16 3.59
CA SER A 118 -11.02 -24.57 4.95
C SER A 118 -10.25 -23.50 5.70
N GLN A 119 -10.39 -23.52 7.03
CA GLN A 119 -9.59 -22.63 7.88
C GLN A 119 -8.12 -23.02 7.86
N LEU A 120 -7.25 -22.02 8.02
CA LEU A 120 -5.81 -22.24 8.08
C LEU A 120 -5.41 -22.77 9.46
N PRO A 121 -4.62 -23.86 9.52
CA PRO A 121 -4.24 -24.47 10.79
C PRO A 121 -3.01 -23.80 11.45
N PHE A 122 -2.81 -22.49 11.23
CA PHE A 122 -1.64 -21.80 11.75
C PHE A 122 -2.00 -20.93 12.95
N HIS A 123 -1.21 -21.04 14.00
CA HIS A 123 -1.31 -20.13 15.14
C HIS A 123 -0.98 -18.70 14.69
N GLY A 124 -1.73 -17.73 15.20
CA GLY A 124 -1.56 -16.31 14.82
C GLY A 124 -2.27 -15.91 13.52
N MET A 125 -2.89 -16.84 12.80
CA MET A 125 -3.75 -16.52 11.65
C MET A 125 -5.23 -16.62 12.07
N TYR A 126 -5.97 -15.53 11.86
CA TYR A 126 -7.37 -15.42 12.29
C TYR A 126 -8.30 -15.31 11.10
N ALA A 127 -9.28 -16.20 11.06
CA ALA A 127 -10.30 -16.22 10.02
C ALA A 127 -11.24 -15.03 10.19
N GLU A 128 -11.27 -14.14 9.19
CA GLU A 128 -12.17 -12.98 9.15
C GLU A 128 -13.21 -13.21 8.04
N HIS A 129 -14.48 -13.17 8.42
CA HIS A 129 -15.60 -13.37 7.47
C HIS A 129 -16.13 -12.03 6.92
N SER A 130 -15.90 -10.95 7.63
CA SER A 130 -16.21 -9.56 7.19
C SER A 130 -14.93 -8.81 6.84
N PHE A 131 -14.06 -9.44 6.03
CA PHE A 131 -12.73 -8.92 5.74
C PHE A 131 -12.76 -7.53 5.08
N GLN A 132 -13.77 -7.26 4.24
CA GLN A 132 -13.93 -5.95 3.61
C GLN A 132 -14.18 -4.85 4.66
N ASP A 133 -15.04 -5.12 5.65
CA ASP A 133 -15.31 -4.16 6.72
C ASP A 133 -14.07 -3.92 7.59
N LEU A 134 -13.28 -4.97 7.84
CA LEU A 134 -12.00 -4.86 8.53
C LEU A 134 -11.02 -3.97 7.75
N LEU A 135 -10.91 -4.16 6.44
CA LEU A 135 -10.05 -3.39 5.56
C LEU A 135 -10.48 -1.92 5.50
N GLU A 136 -11.77 -1.66 5.32
CA GLU A 136 -12.34 -0.31 5.35
C GLU A 136 -12.06 0.39 6.68
N ARG A 137 -12.34 -0.28 7.80
CA ARG A 137 -12.03 0.25 9.12
C ARG A 137 -10.54 0.61 9.24
N LYS A 138 -9.63 -0.24 8.76
CA LYS A 138 -8.20 0.06 8.77
C LYS A 138 -7.86 1.28 7.94
N ILE A 139 -8.38 1.37 6.72
CA ILE A 139 -8.10 2.48 5.81
C ILE A 139 -8.57 3.81 6.41
N TYR A 140 -9.81 3.85 6.90
CA TYR A 140 -10.41 5.08 7.40
C TYR A 140 -9.97 5.46 8.82
N THR A 141 -9.44 4.54 9.61
CA THR A 141 -8.87 4.85 10.93
C THR A 141 -7.36 4.96 10.88
N TYR A 142 -6.63 3.85 10.79
CA TYR A 142 -5.17 3.83 10.90
C TYR A 142 -4.47 4.60 9.78
N ASN A 143 -4.83 4.32 8.52
CA ASN A 143 -4.14 4.93 7.39
C ASN A 143 -4.53 6.40 7.22
N ALA A 144 -5.81 6.75 7.37
CA ALA A 144 -6.29 8.11 7.27
C ALA A 144 -5.71 9.01 8.37
N LEU A 145 -5.68 8.53 9.64
CA LEU A 145 -5.07 9.30 10.73
C LEU A 145 -3.57 9.50 10.52
N SER A 146 -2.86 8.46 10.08
CA SER A 146 -1.42 8.59 9.74
C SER A 146 -1.18 9.60 8.64
N ALA A 147 -2.03 9.62 7.61
CA ALA A 147 -1.96 10.63 6.56
C ALA A 147 -2.23 12.04 7.10
N CYS A 148 -3.26 12.22 7.91
CA CYS A 148 -3.56 13.51 8.54
C CYS A 148 -2.38 14.03 9.38
N ILE A 149 -1.79 13.18 10.23
CA ILE A 149 -0.62 13.53 11.03
C ILE A 149 0.55 13.95 10.13
N SER A 150 0.81 13.19 9.07
CA SER A 150 1.91 13.47 8.13
C SER A 150 1.72 14.79 7.40
N TYR A 151 0.52 15.05 6.86
CA TYR A 151 0.25 16.28 6.11
C TYR A 151 0.20 17.52 7.01
N LEU A 152 -0.45 17.45 8.16
CA LEU A 152 -0.49 18.55 9.14
C LEU A 152 0.90 18.80 9.71
N GLY A 153 1.66 17.75 10.01
CA GLY A 153 3.03 17.87 10.46
C GLY A 153 3.93 18.56 9.44
N ALA A 154 3.85 18.15 8.17
CA ALA A 154 4.59 18.80 7.10
C ALA A 154 4.18 20.27 6.92
N TYR A 155 2.89 20.58 7.02
CA TYR A 155 2.39 21.97 6.97
C TYR A 155 2.92 22.82 8.10
N LEU A 156 3.04 22.29 9.32
CA LEU A 156 3.59 22.97 10.48
C LEU A 156 5.14 22.96 10.54
N GLY A 157 5.80 22.36 9.54
CA GLY A 157 7.26 22.33 9.44
C GLY A 157 7.96 21.22 10.23
N TYR A 158 7.22 20.23 10.72
CA TYR A 158 7.81 19.05 11.36
C TYR A 158 8.55 18.18 10.34
N THR A 159 9.75 17.75 10.68
CA THR A 159 10.56 16.81 9.88
C THR A 159 10.46 15.36 10.37
N SER A 160 9.82 15.14 11.53
CA SER A 160 9.65 13.85 12.16
C SER A 160 8.16 13.57 12.37
N TYR A 161 7.71 12.40 11.91
CA TYR A 161 6.35 11.91 12.16
C TYR A 161 6.02 11.83 13.65
N ALA A 162 6.97 11.31 14.46
CA ALA A 162 6.77 11.19 15.89
C ALA A 162 6.61 12.55 16.59
N ALA A 163 7.33 13.58 16.15
CA ALA A 163 7.18 14.95 16.65
C ALA A 163 5.79 15.51 16.28
N ALA A 164 5.37 15.34 15.02
CA ALA A 164 4.04 15.75 14.57
C ALA A 164 2.91 15.02 15.32
N ALA A 165 3.06 13.72 15.56
CA ALA A 165 2.07 12.91 16.26
C ALA A 165 1.91 13.28 17.74
N ASN A 166 2.88 14.01 18.32
CA ASN A 166 2.80 14.52 19.72
C ASN A 166 2.44 16.00 19.79
N ASP A 167 2.19 16.67 18.66
CA ASP A 167 1.71 18.05 18.64
C ASP A 167 0.23 18.11 19.10
N ALA A 168 -0.06 18.99 20.07
CA ALA A 168 -1.37 19.06 20.72
C ALA A 168 -2.51 19.44 19.75
N ASP A 169 -2.24 20.30 18.76
CA ASP A 169 -3.25 20.71 17.79
C ASP A 169 -3.52 19.60 16.76
N ILE A 170 -2.47 18.90 16.33
CA ILE A 170 -2.60 17.74 15.43
C ILE A 170 -3.37 16.62 16.13
N VAL A 171 -3.03 16.29 17.39
CA VAL A 171 -3.76 15.29 18.19
C VAL A 171 -5.23 15.66 18.31
N ARG A 172 -5.55 16.90 18.65
CA ARG A 172 -6.92 17.37 18.75
C ARG A 172 -7.70 17.22 17.44
N LEU A 173 -7.11 17.60 16.31
CA LEU A 173 -7.75 17.49 14.99
C LEU A 173 -7.96 16.05 14.56
N THR A 174 -6.98 15.17 14.79
CA THR A 174 -7.09 13.75 14.45
C THR A 174 -8.09 13.02 15.35
N ASP A 175 -8.22 13.41 16.62
CA ASP A 175 -9.25 12.87 17.52
C ASP A 175 -10.68 13.25 17.07
N ILE A 176 -10.87 14.46 16.56
CA ILE A 176 -12.16 14.87 15.97
C ILE A 176 -12.46 14.02 14.74
N ALA A 177 -11.51 13.86 13.85
CA ALA A 177 -11.70 13.06 12.64
C ALA A 177 -12.00 11.58 12.93
N ARG A 178 -11.41 11.02 14.01
CA ARG A 178 -11.64 9.62 14.43
C ARG A 178 -13.06 9.37 14.96
N ARG A 179 -13.74 10.39 15.44
CA ARG A 179 -15.08 10.27 16.06
C ARG A 179 -16.23 10.42 15.06
N GLN A 180 -15.95 10.79 13.82
CA GLN A 180 -16.91 10.90 12.72
C GLN A 180 -16.98 9.60 11.93
#